data_429197873b0aab8c09f4c24b0e871133
#
_entry.id   429197873b0aab8c09f4c24b0e871133
#
_cell.length_a   1.000
_cell.length_b   1.000
_cell.length_c   1.000
_cell.angle_alpha   90.00
_cell.angle_beta   90.00
_cell.angle_gamma   90.00
#
_symmetry.space_group_name_H-M   'P 1'
#
loop_
_entity.id
_entity.type
_entity.pdbx_description
1 polymer ?
#
loop_
_entity_poly.entity_id
_entity_poly.type
_entity_poly.pdbx_seq_one_letter_code
_entity_poly.pdbx_strand_id
1 'polypeptide(L)' 'MLFETCYYIVEIIDGDYAHLKKVDDESGELKLVARALLPEAIVVGSQLKYETLQYELV' A
#
# COMPACT_ATOMS: atom_id res chain seq x y z
N MET A 1 12.69 5.12 -17.96
CA MET A 1 11.48 4.45 -17.49
C MET A 1 10.60 5.44 -16.76
N LEU A 2 9.36 5.53 -17.13
CA LEU A 2 8.47 6.52 -16.56
C LEU A 2 7.73 6.03 -15.33
N PHE A 3 7.58 4.70 -15.20
CA PHE A 3 6.83 4.13 -14.10
C PHE A 3 7.64 3.03 -13.46
N GLU A 4 7.60 2.98 -12.14
CA GLU A 4 8.24 1.93 -11.38
C GLU A 4 7.17 1.17 -10.61
N THR A 5 7.38 -0.13 -10.47
CA THR A 5 6.50 -0.95 -9.66
C THR A 5 7.00 -0.94 -8.22
N CYS A 6 6.14 -0.63 -7.30
CA CYS A 6 6.45 -0.66 -5.88
C CYS A 6 5.54 -1.64 -5.18
N TYR A 7 6.05 -2.23 -4.10
CA TYR A 7 5.28 -3.18 -3.30
C TYR A 7 5.16 -2.65 -1.89
N TYR A 8 3.97 -2.83 -1.32
CA TYR A 8 3.65 -2.36 0.01
C TYR A 8 2.99 -3.47 0.81
N ILE A 9 3.09 -3.35 2.13
CA ILE A 9 2.35 -4.21 3.06
C ILE A 9 1.45 -3.30 3.88
N VAL A 10 0.21 -3.72 4.08
CA VAL A 10 -0.73 -3.00 4.92
C VAL A 10 -0.36 -3.27 6.38
N GLU A 11 0.10 -2.24 7.07
CA GLU A 11 0.51 -2.38 8.48
C GLU A 11 -0.63 -2.07 9.44
N ILE A 12 -1.43 -1.06 9.13
CA ILE A 12 -2.50 -0.61 10.00
C ILE A 12 -3.68 -0.19 9.14
N ILE A 13 -4.87 -0.52 9.57
CA ILE A 13 -6.10 0.01 8.98
C ILE A 13 -6.81 0.78 10.08
N ASP A 14 -7.07 2.06 9.83
CA ASP A 14 -7.67 2.95 10.81
C ASP A 14 -8.78 3.76 10.13
N GLY A 15 -10.02 3.30 10.31
CA GLY A 15 -11.16 3.95 9.71
C GLY A 15 -11.06 4.01 8.19
N ASP A 16 -11.04 5.21 7.64
CA ASP A 16 -11.01 5.42 6.20
C ASP A 16 -9.60 5.43 5.62
N TYR A 17 -8.60 5.15 6.44
CA TYR A 17 -7.20 5.21 6.02
C TYR A 17 -6.46 3.92 6.33
N ALA A 18 -5.46 3.64 5.52
CA ALA A 18 -4.54 2.54 5.77
C ALA A 18 -3.12 3.09 5.80
N HIS A 19 -2.27 2.48 6.61
CA HIS A 19 -0.86 2.82 6.69
C HIS A 19 -0.09 1.71 6.00
N LEU A 20 0.64 2.06 4.96
CA LEU A 20 1.36 1.11 4.13
C LEU A 20 2.86 1.24 4.36
N LYS A 21 3.53 0.11 4.45
CA LYS A 21 4.98 0.07 4.53
C LYS A 21 5.52 -0.40 3.18
N LYS A 22 6.44 0.37 2.61
CA LYS A 22 7.11 -0.02 1.38
C LYS A 22 8.06 -1.17 1.68
N VAL A 23 7.97 -2.25 0.92
CA VAL A 23 8.69 -3.49 1.21
C VAL A 23 10.20 -3.27 1.27
N ASP A 24 10.75 -2.47 0.36
CA ASP A 24 12.18 -2.25 0.26
C ASP A 24 12.70 -1.07 1.06
N ASP A 25 11.86 -0.44 1.86
CA ASP A 25 12.22 0.76 2.59
C ASP A 25 12.64 0.40 4.02
N GLU A 26 13.89 0.66 4.33
CA GLU A 26 14.44 0.38 5.65
C GLU A 26 14.12 1.46 6.66
N SER A 27 13.61 2.61 6.22
CA SER A 27 13.33 3.72 7.14
C SER A 27 12.22 3.41 8.13
N GLY A 28 11.33 2.49 7.77
CA GLY A 28 10.19 2.17 8.60
C GLY A 28 9.06 3.18 8.51
N GLU A 29 9.17 4.17 7.63
CA GLU A 29 8.11 5.14 7.45
C GLU A 29 6.87 4.50 6.85
N LEU A 30 5.72 4.95 7.30
CA LEU A 30 4.44 4.46 6.78
C LEU A 30 3.81 5.54 5.91
N LYS A 31 3.21 5.08 4.80
CA LYS A 31 2.51 5.96 3.89
C LYS A 31 1.03 5.91 4.20
N LEU A 32 0.44 7.04 4.48
CA LEU A 32 -1.00 7.13 4.74
C LEU A 32 -1.76 7.21 3.42
N VAL A 33 -2.67 6.27 3.21
CA VAL A 33 -3.45 6.20 1.96
C VAL A 33 -4.91 5.99 2.29
N ALA A 34 -5.78 6.72 1.63
CA ALA A 34 -7.22 6.56 1.81
C ALA A 34 -7.65 5.17 1.31
N ARG A 35 -8.49 4.50 2.07
CA ARG A 35 -8.99 3.18 1.68
C ARG A 35 -9.75 3.20 0.36
N ALA A 36 -10.35 4.33 0.03
CA ALA A 36 -11.07 4.48 -1.24
C ALA A 36 -10.15 4.28 -2.45
N LEU A 37 -8.84 4.43 -2.28
CA LEU A 37 -7.86 4.22 -3.35
C LEU A 37 -7.30 2.81 -3.38
N LEU A 38 -7.73 1.96 -2.45
CA LEU A 38 -7.18 0.62 -2.27
C LEU A 38 -8.24 -0.44 -2.58
N PRO A 39 -7.82 -1.67 -2.89
CA PRO A 39 -8.78 -2.76 -3.04
C PRO A 39 -9.59 -2.94 -1.77
N GLU A 40 -10.88 -3.27 -1.92
CA GLU A 40 -11.77 -3.43 -0.76
C GLU A 40 -11.38 -4.59 0.15
N ALA A 41 -10.77 -5.60 -0.42
CA ALA A 41 -10.50 -6.85 0.31
C ALA A 41 -9.24 -6.80 1.16
N ILE A 42 -8.60 -5.63 1.31
CA ILE A 42 -7.38 -5.56 2.10
C ILE A 42 -7.64 -5.84 3.57
N VAL A 43 -6.65 -6.48 4.18
CA VAL A 43 -6.59 -6.67 5.63
C VAL A 43 -5.16 -6.35 6.07
N VAL A 44 -4.95 -6.19 7.35
CA VAL A 44 -3.59 -6.02 7.88
C VAL A 44 -2.76 -7.23 7.43
N GLY A 45 -1.60 -6.96 6.88
CA GLY A 45 -0.72 -8.00 6.32
C GLY A 45 -0.88 -8.21 4.82
N SER A 46 -1.90 -7.63 4.20
CA SER A 46 -2.07 -7.74 2.74
C SER A 46 -0.89 -7.11 2.03
N GLN A 47 -0.50 -7.73 0.91
CA GLN A 47 0.52 -7.16 0.04
C GLN A 47 -0.14 -6.45 -1.13
N LEU A 48 0.41 -5.30 -1.47
CA LEU A 48 -0.12 -4.48 -2.55
C LEU A 48 0.99 -4.19 -3.55
N LYS A 49 0.63 -4.19 -4.82
CA LYS A 49 1.48 -3.73 -5.89
C LYS A 49 0.97 -2.36 -6.35
N TYR A 50 1.86 -1.38 -6.39
CA TYR A 50 1.54 -0.06 -6.91
C TYR A 50 2.21 0.11 -8.26
N GLU A 51 1.40 0.22 -9.29
CA GLU A 51 1.87 0.33 -10.65
C GLU A 51 0.86 1.12 -11.45
N THR A 52 1.35 2.01 -12.30
CA THR A 52 0.50 2.81 -13.18
C THR A 52 -0.56 3.57 -12.38
N LEU A 53 -0.14 4.15 -11.25
CA LEU A 53 -0.99 4.96 -10.36
C LEU A 53 -2.16 4.19 -9.73
N GLN A 54 -2.04 2.86 -9.66
CA GLN A 54 -3.07 2.02 -9.06
C GLN A 54 -2.48 1.03 -8.07
N TYR A 55 -3.24 0.74 -7.02
CA TYR A 55 -2.90 -0.29 -6.05
C TYR A 55 -3.68 -1.56 -6.38
N GLU A 56 -3.00 -2.69 -6.37
CA GLU A 56 -3.62 -4.00 -6.63
C GLU A 56 -3.18 -4.98 -5.54
N LEU A 57 -4.09 -5.86 -5.15
CA LEU A 57 -3.74 -6.98 -4.26
C LEU A 57 -2.84 -7.97 -5.02
N VAL A 58 -1.81 -8.39 -4.35
CA VAL A 58 -0.89 -9.41 -4.89
C VAL A 58 -1.35 -10.79 -4.46
#